data_ff62a76a082e30d4990eaa773e2334fb
#
_entry.id   ff62a76a082e30d4990eaa773e2334fb
#
_cell.length_a   1.000
_cell.length_b   1.000
_cell.length_c   1.000
_cell.angle_alpha   90.00
_cell.angle_beta   90.00
_cell.angle_gamma   90.00
#
_symmetry.space_group_name_H-M   'P 1'
#
loop_
_entity.id
_entity.type
_entity.pdbx_description
1 polymer ?
#
loop_
_entity_poly.entity_id
_entity_poly.type
_entity_poly.pdbx_seq_one_letter_code
_entity_poly.pdbx_strand_id
1 'polypeptide(L)'
;SQKVSAQKAKGLGYKFVYPKLKNALKVICDQIGHKLVTEQWVPQPIDRVFEFFTKPQNLETLTPDFLHFKIVKTSHAQIQEGTRLYYQLKLHGFPVRWQSLITGWDAGKRFSDQQTRGPYTFCNHTHEFHESRGGTVIRDNVIYKLPGWVPGDVIAHAYIKKDLEKIFMYRREQIKKLFG
;
A
#
# COMPACT_ATOMS: atom_id res chain seq x y z
N SER A 1 15.05 -2.06 -38.22
CA SER A 1 14.17 -2.19 -37.04
C SER A 1 13.05 -3.19 -37.35
N GLN A 2 12.99 -4.32 -36.61
CA GLN A 2 11.91 -5.29 -36.78
C GLN A 2 10.64 -4.71 -36.15
N LYS A 3 9.59 -4.47 -36.96
CA LYS A 3 8.24 -4.21 -36.45
C LYS A 3 7.62 -5.53 -36.01
N VAL A 4 7.60 -5.80 -34.72
CA VAL A 4 6.89 -6.96 -34.16
C VAL A 4 5.40 -6.63 -34.07
N SER A 5 4.54 -7.40 -34.76
CA SER A 5 3.09 -7.24 -34.71
C SER A 5 2.46 -8.25 -33.74
N ALA A 6 1.62 -7.76 -32.83
CA ALA A 6 0.84 -8.61 -31.94
C ALA A 6 -0.30 -9.39 -32.65
N GLN A 7 -0.56 -9.10 -33.93
CA GLN A 7 -1.69 -9.72 -34.66
C GLN A 7 -1.56 -11.24 -34.78
N LYS A 8 -0.35 -11.74 -35.06
CA LYS A 8 -0.10 -13.18 -35.17
C LYS A 8 -0.39 -13.92 -33.85
N ALA A 9 0.03 -13.36 -32.72
CA ALA A 9 -0.23 -13.92 -31.40
C ALA A 9 -1.71 -13.93 -31.07
N LYS A 10 -2.43 -12.83 -31.39
CA LYS A 10 -3.90 -12.76 -31.22
C LYS A 10 -4.63 -13.76 -32.11
N GLY A 11 -4.21 -13.94 -33.37
CA GLY A 11 -4.76 -14.94 -34.28
C GLY A 11 -4.57 -16.38 -33.81
N LEU A 12 -3.56 -16.66 -32.99
CA LEU A 12 -3.32 -17.95 -32.34
C LEU A 12 -4.05 -18.08 -30.97
N GLY A 13 -4.96 -17.17 -30.62
CA GLY A 13 -5.74 -17.23 -29.41
C GLY A 13 -5.04 -16.69 -28.14
N TYR A 14 -3.82 -16.12 -28.27
CA TYR A 14 -3.14 -15.55 -27.13
C TYR A 14 -3.81 -14.29 -26.61
N LYS A 15 -4.16 -14.29 -25.32
CA LYS A 15 -4.77 -13.13 -24.64
C LYS A 15 -3.68 -12.39 -23.87
N PHE A 16 -3.40 -11.15 -24.27
CA PHE A 16 -2.48 -10.30 -23.53
C PHE A 16 -3.11 -9.84 -22.23
N VAL A 17 -2.46 -10.06 -21.10
CA VAL A 17 -2.88 -9.54 -19.79
C VAL A 17 -2.96 -8.00 -19.82
N TYR A 18 -2.04 -7.35 -20.53
CA TYR A 18 -2.04 -5.90 -20.76
C TYR A 18 -2.09 -5.61 -22.27
N PRO A 19 -3.29 -5.49 -22.87
CA PRO A 19 -3.44 -5.30 -24.31
C PRO A 19 -2.97 -3.93 -24.81
N LYS A 20 -2.83 -2.95 -23.91
CA LYS A 20 -2.30 -1.61 -24.22
C LYS A 20 -0.89 -1.47 -23.63
N LEU A 21 0.09 -1.07 -24.47
CA LEU A 21 1.48 -0.86 -24.06
C LEU A 21 1.59 0.08 -22.83
N LYS A 22 0.80 1.16 -22.80
CA LYS A 22 0.77 2.09 -21.66
C LYS A 22 0.47 1.38 -20.34
N ASN A 23 -0.44 0.41 -20.35
CA ASN A 23 -0.81 -0.36 -19.14
C ASN A 23 0.30 -1.35 -18.76
N ALA A 24 0.90 -2.03 -19.76
CA ALA A 24 2.05 -2.91 -19.53
C ALA A 24 3.24 -2.14 -18.96
N LEU A 25 3.59 -1.00 -19.57
CA LEU A 25 4.66 -0.14 -19.08
C LEU A 25 4.37 0.42 -17.71
N LYS A 26 3.12 0.80 -17.43
CA LYS A 26 2.73 1.26 -16.09
C LYS A 26 3.01 0.19 -15.05
N VAL A 27 2.57 -1.05 -15.27
CA VAL A 27 2.80 -2.16 -14.34
C VAL A 27 4.29 -2.44 -14.17
N ILE A 28 5.06 -2.49 -15.26
CA ILE A 28 6.53 -2.66 -15.21
C ILE A 28 7.16 -1.51 -14.43
N CYS A 29 6.77 -0.27 -14.73
CA CYS A 29 7.25 0.90 -13.99
C CYS A 29 6.81 0.87 -12.52
N ASP A 30 5.63 0.37 -12.20
CA ASP A 30 5.15 0.21 -10.83
C ASP A 30 5.96 -0.86 -10.07
N GLN A 31 6.49 -1.86 -10.78
CA GLN A 31 7.38 -2.88 -10.21
C GLN A 31 8.84 -2.41 -10.00
N ILE A 32 9.29 -1.32 -10.65
CA ILE A 32 10.64 -0.74 -10.50
C ILE A 32 10.70 0.24 -9.30
N GLY A 33 9.84 0.11 -8.31
CA GLY A 33 9.89 0.88 -7.08
C GLY A 33 10.66 0.16 -5.97
N HIS A 34 11.02 0.91 -4.93
CA HIS A 34 11.48 0.30 -3.68
C HIS A 34 10.33 -0.48 -3.06
N LYS A 35 10.64 -1.62 -2.45
CA LYS A 35 9.64 -2.52 -1.89
C LYS A 35 9.94 -2.82 -0.43
N LEU A 36 8.89 -2.76 0.40
CA LEU A 36 8.86 -3.28 1.75
C LEU A 36 7.76 -4.32 1.87
N VAL A 37 8.09 -5.50 2.38
CA VAL A 37 7.11 -6.55 2.68
C VAL A 37 7.25 -6.93 4.14
N THR A 38 6.13 -6.99 4.85
CA THR A 38 6.08 -7.49 6.23
C THR A 38 4.94 -8.49 6.37
N GLU A 39 5.12 -9.45 7.27
CA GLU A 39 4.10 -10.44 7.61
C GLU A 39 3.98 -10.56 9.12
N GLN A 40 2.75 -10.74 9.59
CA GLN A 40 2.45 -10.98 10.99
C GLN A 40 1.27 -11.94 11.10
N TRP A 41 1.43 -13.01 11.88
CA TRP A 41 0.33 -13.86 12.28
C TRP A 41 -0.33 -13.35 13.56
N VAL A 42 -1.65 -13.46 13.63
CA VAL A 42 -2.46 -13.12 14.81
C VAL A 42 -3.49 -14.24 15.09
N PRO A 43 -3.78 -14.58 16.37
CA PRO A 43 -4.70 -15.65 16.75
C PRO A 43 -6.17 -15.18 16.68
N GLN A 44 -6.58 -14.61 15.56
CA GLN A 44 -7.92 -14.08 15.35
C GLN A 44 -8.48 -14.49 14.01
N PRO A 45 -9.80 -14.70 13.89
CA PRO A 45 -10.47 -14.97 12.63
C PRO A 45 -10.26 -13.84 11.62
N ILE A 46 -10.15 -14.20 10.33
CA ILE A 46 -9.88 -13.26 9.24
C ILE A 46 -10.90 -12.13 9.16
N ASP A 47 -12.18 -12.42 9.37
CA ASP A 47 -13.25 -11.41 9.30
C ASP A 47 -13.06 -10.32 10.36
N ARG A 48 -12.67 -10.70 11.59
CA ARG A 48 -12.41 -9.75 12.68
C ARG A 48 -11.20 -8.86 12.37
N VAL A 49 -10.15 -9.46 11.82
CA VAL A 49 -8.93 -8.72 11.44
C VAL A 49 -9.24 -7.79 10.28
N PHE A 50 -9.88 -8.29 9.22
CA PHE A 50 -10.25 -7.49 8.06
C PHE A 50 -11.17 -6.33 8.44
N GLU A 51 -12.22 -6.56 9.23
CA GLU A 51 -13.11 -5.51 9.75
C GLU A 51 -12.35 -4.40 10.49
N PHE A 52 -11.36 -4.76 11.31
CA PHE A 52 -10.52 -3.78 11.99
C PHE A 52 -9.78 -2.88 11.02
N PHE A 53 -9.18 -3.45 9.96
CA PHE A 53 -8.44 -2.70 8.96
C PHE A 53 -9.34 -1.85 8.05
N THR A 54 -10.64 -2.16 7.95
CA THR A 54 -11.59 -1.37 7.16
C THR A 54 -12.18 -0.17 7.90
N LYS A 55 -11.86 0.02 9.17
CA LYS A 55 -12.25 1.20 9.96
C LYS A 55 -11.14 2.27 9.86
N PRO A 56 -11.38 3.41 9.18
CA PRO A 56 -10.35 4.43 9.00
C PRO A 56 -9.70 4.90 10.31
N GLN A 57 -10.49 4.99 11.38
CA GLN A 57 -10.03 5.45 12.70
C GLN A 57 -8.90 4.57 13.27
N ASN A 58 -8.92 3.28 12.97
CA ASN A 58 -7.90 2.34 13.44
C ASN A 58 -6.52 2.60 12.79
N LEU A 59 -6.49 3.32 11.66
CA LEU A 59 -5.23 3.73 11.03
C LEU A 59 -4.43 4.68 11.94
N GLU A 60 -5.10 5.54 12.71
CA GLU A 60 -4.43 6.39 13.70
C GLU A 60 -3.78 5.55 14.80
N THR A 61 -4.46 4.52 15.29
CA THR A 61 -3.92 3.58 16.30
C THR A 61 -2.70 2.81 15.81
N LEU A 62 -2.66 2.49 14.51
CA LEU A 62 -1.56 1.75 13.88
C LEU A 62 -0.42 2.66 13.37
N THR A 63 -0.52 3.96 13.60
CA THR A 63 0.47 4.95 13.14
C THR A 63 1.19 5.57 14.33
N PRO A 64 2.54 5.59 14.37
CA PRO A 64 3.27 6.10 15.52
C PRO A 64 3.08 7.60 15.74
N ASP A 65 3.09 8.01 17.02
CA ASP A 65 2.82 9.40 17.46
C ASP A 65 3.78 10.43 16.85
N PHE A 66 5.04 10.05 16.57
CA PHE A 66 6.02 10.98 16.01
C PHE A 66 5.64 11.48 14.62
N LEU A 67 4.73 10.79 13.91
CA LEU A 67 4.20 11.23 12.63
C LEU A 67 3.08 12.27 12.77
N HIS A 68 2.56 12.50 13.98
CA HIS A 68 1.39 13.38 14.19
C HIS A 68 0.28 13.14 13.17
N PHE A 69 0.02 11.85 12.91
CA PHE A 69 -0.92 11.44 11.89
C PHE A 69 -2.35 11.75 12.32
N LYS A 70 -3.14 12.32 11.41
CA LYS A 70 -4.54 12.61 11.64
C LYS A 70 -5.35 12.46 10.36
N ILE A 71 -6.44 11.69 10.44
CA ILE A 71 -7.43 11.63 9.36
C ILE A 71 -8.24 12.92 9.37
N VAL A 72 -8.22 13.64 8.25
CA VAL A 72 -8.95 14.90 8.08
C VAL A 72 -10.34 14.65 7.54
N LYS A 73 -10.46 13.71 6.59
CA LYS A 73 -11.71 13.39 5.91
C LYS A 73 -11.63 11.99 5.28
N THR A 74 -12.75 11.32 5.27
CA THR A 74 -12.97 10.10 4.48
C THR A 74 -14.24 10.24 3.64
N SER A 75 -14.28 9.65 2.46
CA SER A 75 -15.48 9.65 1.60
C SER A 75 -16.53 8.64 2.03
N HIS A 76 -16.16 7.64 2.85
CA HIS A 76 -17.04 6.60 3.37
C HIS A 76 -16.73 6.32 4.84
N ALA A 77 -17.72 5.92 5.62
CA ALA A 77 -17.56 5.58 7.04
C ALA A 77 -16.69 4.34 7.24
N GLN A 78 -16.76 3.39 6.32
CA GLN A 78 -15.89 2.22 6.26
C GLN A 78 -15.12 2.22 4.93
N ILE A 79 -13.91 1.67 4.95
CA ILE A 79 -13.08 1.49 3.75
C ILE A 79 -13.73 0.44 2.85
N GLN A 80 -13.88 0.81 1.58
CA GLN A 80 -14.35 -0.03 0.49
C GLN A 80 -13.73 0.42 -0.83
N GLU A 81 -13.98 -0.28 -1.93
CA GLU A 81 -13.50 0.14 -3.26
C GLU A 81 -13.88 1.59 -3.56
N GLY A 82 -12.93 2.37 -4.02
CA GLY A 82 -13.12 3.78 -4.36
C GLY A 82 -13.14 4.75 -3.18
N THR A 83 -12.99 4.28 -1.92
CA THR A 83 -12.86 5.17 -0.75
C THR A 83 -11.65 6.08 -0.89
N ARG A 84 -11.87 7.37 -0.64
CA ARG A 84 -10.80 8.38 -0.57
C ARG A 84 -10.53 8.75 0.87
N LEU A 85 -9.27 8.66 1.27
CA LEU A 85 -8.77 9.06 2.59
C LEU A 85 -7.93 10.32 2.44
N TYR A 86 -8.19 11.31 3.29
CA TYR A 86 -7.43 12.54 3.37
C TYR A 86 -6.84 12.64 4.75
N TYR A 87 -5.54 12.73 4.87
CA TYR A 87 -4.88 12.82 6.15
C TYR A 87 -3.67 13.78 6.12
N GLN A 88 -3.27 14.19 7.30
CA GLN A 88 -2.11 15.02 7.55
C GLN A 88 -1.15 14.26 8.44
N LEU A 89 0.12 14.45 8.21
CA LEU A 89 1.19 13.89 9.03
C LEU A 89 2.41 14.83 9.00
N LYS A 90 3.36 14.58 9.88
CA LYS A 90 4.66 15.25 9.84
C LYS A 90 5.74 14.25 9.45
N LEU A 91 6.50 14.57 8.40
CA LEU A 91 7.72 13.85 8.04
C LEU A 91 8.91 14.74 8.42
N HIS A 92 9.71 14.29 9.37
CA HIS A 92 10.88 15.05 9.88
C HIS A 92 10.55 16.50 10.31
N GLY A 93 9.38 16.68 10.94
CA GLY A 93 8.88 17.97 11.36
C GLY A 93 8.13 18.78 10.28
N PHE A 94 8.24 18.41 9.02
CA PHE A 94 7.54 19.09 7.93
C PHE A 94 6.11 18.56 7.76
N PRO A 95 5.10 19.46 7.71
CA PRO A 95 3.72 19.04 7.52
C PRO A 95 3.49 18.53 6.09
N VAL A 96 2.89 17.36 5.98
CA VAL A 96 2.54 16.72 4.71
C VAL A 96 1.04 16.48 4.67
N ARG A 97 0.41 16.86 3.56
CA ARG A 97 -0.96 16.46 3.23
C ARG A 97 -0.91 15.26 2.31
N TRP A 98 -1.68 14.25 2.66
CA TRP A 98 -1.71 13.01 1.91
C TRP A 98 -3.13 12.66 1.51
N GLN A 99 -3.29 12.12 0.32
CA GLN A 99 -4.55 11.60 -0.16
C GLN A 99 -4.33 10.22 -0.75
N SER A 100 -5.16 9.28 -0.34
CA SER A 100 -5.19 7.92 -0.85
C SER A 100 -6.52 7.57 -1.47
N LEU A 101 -6.48 6.64 -2.41
CA LEU A 101 -7.62 5.98 -3.02
C LEU A 101 -7.52 4.49 -2.76
N ILE A 102 -8.57 3.90 -2.22
CA ILE A 102 -8.66 2.45 -2.05
C ILE A 102 -8.97 1.79 -3.38
N THR A 103 -8.13 0.85 -3.77
CA THR A 103 -8.18 0.09 -5.02
C THR A 103 -7.95 -1.40 -4.73
N GLY A 104 -8.18 -2.24 -5.73
CA GLY A 104 -7.87 -3.67 -5.63
C GLY A 104 -8.61 -4.39 -4.53
N TRP A 105 -9.85 -4.00 -4.29
CA TRP A 105 -10.71 -4.51 -3.24
C TRP A 105 -11.18 -5.94 -3.53
N ASP A 106 -10.88 -6.84 -2.59
CA ASP A 106 -11.42 -8.19 -2.52
C ASP A 106 -11.83 -8.43 -1.05
N ALA A 107 -13.14 -8.36 -0.80
CA ALA A 107 -13.70 -8.36 0.56
C ALA A 107 -13.24 -9.57 1.37
N GLY A 108 -12.78 -9.33 2.59
CA GLY A 108 -12.26 -10.35 3.49
C GLY A 108 -10.84 -10.84 3.15
N LYS A 109 -10.24 -10.42 2.03
CA LYS A 109 -8.94 -10.96 1.59
C LYS A 109 -7.88 -9.90 1.37
N ARG A 110 -8.20 -8.79 0.70
CA ARG A 110 -7.21 -7.75 0.41
C ARG A 110 -7.84 -6.43 0.00
N PHE A 111 -7.05 -5.37 0.14
CA PHE A 111 -7.27 -4.09 -0.52
C PHE A 111 -5.94 -3.34 -0.66
N SER A 112 -5.91 -2.35 -1.54
CA SER A 112 -4.75 -1.49 -1.75
C SER A 112 -5.09 -0.04 -1.46
N ASP A 113 -4.16 0.65 -0.82
CA ASP A 113 -4.16 2.09 -0.56
C ASP A 113 -3.16 2.73 -1.52
N GLN A 114 -3.65 3.40 -2.55
CA GLN A 114 -2.82 4.07 -3.54
C GLN A 114 -2.76 5.57 -3.27
N GLN A 115 -1.56 6.11 -3.09
CA GLN A 115 -1.36 7.55 -3.01
C GLN A 115 -1.83 8.23 -4.30
N THR A 116 -2.74 9.18 -4.18
CA THR A 116 -3.15 10.06 -5.30
C THR A 116 -2.56 11.48 -5.15
N ARG A 117 -2.20 11.87 -3.91
CA ARG A 117 -1.47 13.09 -3.59
C ARG A 117 -0.59 12.85 -2.37
N GLY A 118 0.68 13.23 -2.45
CA GLY A 118 1.63 13.02 -1.36
C GLY A 118 3.07 13.25 -1.80
N PRO A 119 4.05 12.91 -0.96
CA PRO A 119 5.46 13.20 -1.20
C PRO A 119 6.15 12.27 -2.20
N TYR A 120 5.57 11.09 -2.47
CA TYR A 120 6.14 10.12 -3.40
C TYR A 120 5.65 10.37 -4.82
N THR A 121 6.44 10.00 -5.81
CA THR A 121 6.00 9.96 -7.21
C THR A 121 4.99 8.84 -7.43
N PHE A 122 5.15 7.76 -6.68
CA PHE A 122 4.24 6.63 -6.62
C PHE A 122 4.31 6.01 -5.21
N CYS A 123 3.17 5.66 -4.64
CA CYS A 123 3.10 4.84 -3.44
C CYS A 123 1.82 4.01 -3.48
N ASN A 124 1.98 2.70 -3.33
CA ASN A 124 0.88 1.76 -3.22
C ASN A 124 1.16 0.79 -2.07
N HIS A 125 0.22 0.69 -1.16
CA HIS A 125 0.28 -0.20 -0.02
C HIS A 125 -0.84 -1.22 -0.13
N THR A 126 -0.51 -2.47 -0.31
CA THR A 126 -1.47 -3.58 -0.37
C THR A 126 -1.47 -4.34 0.95
N HIS A 127 -2.65 -4.49 1.51
CA HIS A 127 -2.95 -5.35 2.66
C HIS A 127 -3.53 -6.67 2.14
N GLU A 128 -2.95 -7.78 2.54
CA GLU A 128 -3.45 -9.13 2.23
C GLU A 128 -3.69 -9.88 3.54
N PHE A 129 -4.78 -10.63 3.60
CA PHE A 129 -5.19 -11.40 4.77
C PHE A 129 -5.40 -12.85 4.35
N HIS A 130 -4.77 -13.78 5.07
CA HIS A 130 -4.82 -15.21 4.77
C HIS A 130 -5.08 -15.99 6.05
N GLU A 131 -6.04 -16.91 6.00
CA GLU A 131 -6.24 -17.85 7.10
C GLU A 131 -5.05 -18.79 7.23
N SER A 132 -4.54 -18.95 8.43
CA SER A 132 -3.42 -19.85 8.72
C SER A 132 -3.43 -20.30 10.18
N ARG A 133 -3.32 -21.58 10.42
CA ARG A 133 -3.15 -22.20 11.75
C ARG A 133 -4.15 -21.70 12.79
N GLY A 134 -5.44 -21.61 12.42
CA GLY A 134 -6.50 -21.14 13.30
C GLY A 134 -6.49 -19.63 13.61
N GLY A 135 -5.73 -18.86 12.85
CA GLY A 135 -5.65 -17.40 12.94
C GLY A 135 -5.49 -16.78 11.55
N THR A 136 -5.00 -15.56 11.51
CA THR A 136 -4.83 -14.77 10.28
C THR A 136 -3.38 -14.34 10.11
N VAL A 137 -2.82 -14.53 8.93
CA VAL A 137 -1.59 -13.87 8.47
C VAL A 137 -1.98 -12.56 7.79
N ILE A 138 -1.47 -11.47 8.32
CA ILE A 138 -1.56 -10.12 7.74
C ILE A 138 -0.25 -9.91 6.98
N ARG A 139 -0.33 -9.65 5.68
CA ARG A 139 0.80 -9.31 4.83
C ARG A 139 0.64 -7.92 4.27
N ASP A 140 1.60 -7.07 4.55
CA ASP A 140 1.70 -5.73 4.01
C ASP A 140 2.76 -5.69 2.91
N ASN A 141 2.41 -5.14 1.75
CA ASN A 141 3.31 -4.96 0.62
C ASN A 141 3.27 -3.49 0.17
N VAL A 142 4.32 -2.75 0.49
CA VAL A 142 4.46 -1.33 0.13
C VAL A 142 5.42 -1.19 -1.03
N ILE A 143 4.97 -0.58 -2.11
CA ILE A 143 5.79 -0.20 -3.26
C ILE A 143 5.78 1.32 -3.36
N TYR A 144 6.96 1.95 -3.36
CA TYR A 144 7.07 3.40 -3.46
C TYR A 144 8.21 3.84 -4.35
N LYS A 145 8.08 5.06 -4.90
CA LYS A 145 9.10 5.72 -5.74
C LYS A 145 9.33 7.12 -5.22
N LEU A 146 10.59 7.50 -5.13
CA LEU A 146 10.98 8.84 -4.77
C LEU A 146 10.88 9.77 -5.98
N PRO A 147 10.70 11.10 -5.75
CA PRO A 147 10.84 12.08 -6.82
C PRO A 147 12.24 12.01 -7.44
N GLY A 148 12.32 11.88 -8.78
CA GLY A 148 13.58 11.70 -9.50
C GLY A 148 14.57 12.89 -9.47
N TRP A 149 14.18 14.00 -8.86
CA TRP A 149 15.04 15.17 -8.63
C TRP A 149 15.78 15.12 -7.29
N VAL A 150 15.57 14.08 -6.48
CA VAL A 150 16.28 13.92 -5.19
C VAL A 150 17.69 13.43 -5.50
N PRO A 151 18.73 14.27 -5.36
CA PRO A 151 20.11 13.85 -5.54
C PRO A 151 20.46 12.78 -4.52
N GLY A 152 20.92 11.64 -5.00
CA GLY A 152 21.28 10.52 -4.11
C GLY A 152 20.11 9.64 -3.70
N ASP A 153 19.35 9.12 -4.68
CA ASP A 153 18.26 8.15 -4.48
C ASP A 153 18.65 7.03 -3.50
N VAL A 154 19.91 6.58 -3.53
CA VAL A 154 20.44 5.57 -2.60
C VAL A 154 20.43 6.05 -1.13
N ILE A 155 20.84 7.29 -0.86
CA ILE A 155 20.88 7.86 0.51
C ILE A 155 19.47 8.15 0.99
N ALA A 156 18.64 8.79 0.15
CA ALA A 156 17.26 9.09 0.47
C ALA A 156 16.44 7.80 0.67
N HIS A 157 16.68 6.77 -0.16
CA HIS A 157 16.07 5.46 0.02
C HIS A 157 16.43 4.82 1.36
N ALA A 158 17.73 4.79 1.73
CA ALA A 158 18.16 4.20 3.00
C ALA A 158 17.52 4.90 4.21
N TYR A 159 17.32 6.21 4.13
CA TYR A 159 16.67 7.00 5.17
C TYR A 159 15.18 6.71 5.27
N ILE A 160 14.47 6.75 4.15
CA ILE A 160 13.03 6.45 4.08
C ILE A 160 12.75 5.00 4.47
N LYS A 161 13.60 4.06 4.06
CA LYS A 161 13.50 2.66 4.46
C LYS A 161 13.53 2.50 5.98
N LYS A 162 14.44 3.19 6.67
CA LYS A 162 14.50 3.18 8.14
C LYS A 162 13.23 3.73 8.80
N ASP A 163 12.63 4.77 8.24
CA ASP A 163 11.38 5.30 8.76
C ASP A 163 10.22 4.33 8.54
N LEU A 164 10.12 3.75 7.36
CA LEU A 164 9.12 2.71 7.09
C LEU A 164 9.28 1.51 8.03
N GLU A 165 10.53 1.04 8.25
CA GLU A 165 10.81 -0.04 9.20
C GLU A 165 10.34 0.31 10.62
N LYS A 166 10.58 1.54 11.11
CA LYS A 166 10.08 2.01 12.41
C LYS A 166 8.56 2.05 12.47
N ILE A 167 7.90 2.54 11.41
CA ILE A 167 6.44 2.59 11.32
C ILE A 167 5.87 1.17 11.37
N PHE A 168 6.43 0.24 10.62
CA PHE A 168 5.95 -1.13 10.58
C PHE A 168 6.27 -1.93 11.85
N MET A 169 7.39 -1.64 12.52
CA MET A 169 7.67 -2.19 13.85
C MET A 169 6.62 -1.72 14.88
N TYR A 170 6.32 -0.44 14.93
CA TYR A 170 5.28 0.11 15.80
C TYR A 170 3.92 -0.54 15.50
N ARG A 171 3.53 -0.61 14.22
CA ARG A 171 2.30 -1.25 13.76
C ARG A 171 2.22 -2.70 14.24
N ARG A 172 3.30 -3.46 14.10
CA ARG A 172 3.40 -4.85 14.55
C ARG A 172 3.12 -4.99 16.05
N GLU A 173 3.70 -4.12 16.87
CA GLU A 173 3.47 -4.12 18.32
C GLU A 173 2.04 -3.73 18.68
N GLN A 174 1.43 -2.76 17.99
CA GLN A 174 0.03 -2.41 18.23
C GLN A 174 -0.90 -3.56 17.83
N ILE A 175 -0.70 -4.18 16.69
CA ILE A 175 -1.46 -5.35 16.25
C ILE A 175 -1.35 -6.50 17.26
N LYS A 176 -0.15 -6.76 17.79
CA LYS A 176 0.07 -7.76 18.84
C LYS A 176 -0.69 -7.44 20.13
N LYS A 177 -0.74 -6.18 20.54
CA LYS A 177 -1.50 -5.75 21.73
C LYS A 177 -3.03 -5.90 21.55
N LEU A 178 -3.50 -5.68 20.31
CA LEU A 178 -4.93 -5.70 19.99
C LEU A 178 -5.49 -7.12 19.76
N PHE A 179 -4.67 -8.01 19.26
CA PHE A 179 -5.09 -9.31 18.75
C PHE A 179 -4.34 -10.50 19.37
N GLY A 180 -3.21 -10.28 20.03
CA GLY A 180 -2.34 -11.33 20.60
C GLY A 180 -2.70 -11.81 21.98
#